data_55271efde47f99769339e06792cd8518
#
_entry.id   55271efde47f99769339e06792cd8518
#
_cell.length_a   1.000
_cell.length_b   1.000
_cell.length_c   1.000
_cell.angle_alpha   90.00
_cell.angle_beta   90.00
_cell.angle_gamma   90.00
#
_symmetry.space_group_name_H-M   'P 1'
#
loop_
_entity.id
_entity.type
_entity.pdbx_description
1 polymer ?
#
loop_
_entity_poly.entity_id
_entity_poly.type
_entity_poly.pdbx_seq_one_letter_code
_entity_poly.pdbx_strand_id
1 'polypeptide(L)'
;AAPYEVLLSIEEEPLGTGGAVAHAIPKLHGEGPVIILNGDLISSVDVKALLQHHSSTGASATLSLWEVDDPSRFGVCELDQAGMIRRFQEKPERGTEFSNLINAGCSIISRDVLESLPSGKFSMEREVFPSIAESGMMAGLPFKGYFVDAGTPDSFIEASMVCIDNNRFTTGKTVDGTWIGTDSVIEGSVESCSIGRNAVVSKHASLRNCVILEGAKIGEGANLQNCIIGEGAMIPPNTVMVGEIISKSE
;
A
#
# COMPACT_ATOMS: atom_id res chain seq x y z
N ALA A 1 -18.66 2.82 14.90
CA ALA A 1 -18.47 1.38 14.73
C ALA A 1 -18.42 1.10 13.22
N ALA A 2 -17.51 0.22 12.79
CA ALA A 2 -17.49 -0.22 11.41
C ALA A 2 -18.82 -0.95 11.09
N PRO A 3 -19.40 -0.76 9.90
CA PRO A 3 -20.64 -1.42 9.51
C PRO A 3 -20.44 -2.93 9.19
N TYR A 4 -19.26 -3.46 9.47
CA TYR A 4 -18.85 -4.85 9.17
C TYR A 4 -18.02 -5.40 10.34
N GLU A 5 -17.99 -6.70 10.45
CA GLU A 5 -17.17 -7.42 11.42
C GLU A 5 -15.69 -7.35 11.03
N VAL A 6 -14.82 -7.08 11.99
CA VAL A 6 -13.36 -7.10 11.83
C VAL A 6 -12.79 -8.24 12.65
N LEU A 7 -12.15 -9.18 11.99
CA LEU A 7 -11.47 -10.32 12.60
C LEU A 7 -9.96 -10.19 12.42
N LEU A 8 -9.21 -10.43 13.49
CA LEU A 8 -7.74 -10.45 13.44
C LEU A 8 -7.24 -11.88 13.23
N SER A 9 -6.33 -12.05 12.28
CA SER A 9 -5.58 -13.27 12.05
C SER A 9 -4.13 -13.01 12.45
N ILE A 10 -3.77 -13.43 13.66
CA ILE A 10 -2.44 -13.20 14.25
C ILE A 10 -1.53 -14.37 13.91
N GLU A 11 -0.38 -14.08 13.34
CA GLU A 11 0.68 -15.03 13.03
C GLU A 11 1.73 -15.00 14.15
N GLU A 12 2.12 -16.18 14.67
CA GLU A 12 3.19 -16.29 15.67
C GLU A 12 4.58 -16.08 15.02
N GLU A 13 4.70 -16.48 13.76
CA GLU A 13 5.88 -16.28 12.90
C GLU A 13 5.42 -15.84 11.50
N PRO A 14 6.19 -15.03 10.76
CA PRO A 14 5.83 -14.61 9.42
C PRO A 14 5.63 -15.82 8.47
N LEU A 15 4.41 -16.02 7.99
CA LEU A 15 4.02 -17.13 7.12
C LEU A 15 4.18 -16.85 5.62
N GLY A 16 4.58 -15.62 5.25
CA GLY A 16 4.58 -15.16 3.87
C GLY A 16 3.16 -14.86 3.37
N THR A 17 3.05 -14.31 2.16
CA THR A 17 1.76 -13.83 1.61
C THR A 17 0.73 -14.95 1.49
N GLY A 18 1.14 -16.13 1.05
CA GLY A 18 0.27 -17.29 0.92
C GLY A 18 -0.13 -17.90 2.27
N GLY A 19 0.83 -18.09 3.17
CA GLY A 19 0.56 -18.64 4.49
C GLY A 19 -0.33 -17.74 5.33
N ALA A 20 -0.16 -16.42 5.25
CA ALA A 20 -1.04 -15.44 5.91
C ALA A 20 -2.50 -15.57 5.44
N VAL A 21 -2.69 -15.68 4.12
CA VAL A 21 -4.01 -15.90 3.54
C VAL A 21 -4.61 -17.22 4.00
N ALA A 22 -3.87 -18.34 3.88
CA ALA A 22 -4.33 -19.65 4.30
C ALA A 22 -4.69 -19.71 5.80
N HIS A 23 -3.92 -19.02 6.64
CA HIS A 23 -4.17 -18.91 8.08
C HIS A 23 -5.46 -18.12 8.40
N ALA A 24 -5.82 -17.16 7.54
CA ALA A 24 -7.03 -16.33 7.72
C ALA A 24 -8.32 -17.04 7.24
N ILE A 25 -8.25 -17.94 6.26
CA ILE A 25 -9.41 -18.58 5.62
C ILE A 25 -10.41 -19.18 6.61
N PRO A 26 -10.02 -19.93 7.66
CA PRO A 26 -10.97 -20.51 8.62
C PRO A 26 -11.82 -19.50 9.38
N LYS A 27 -11.41 -18.22 9.38
CA LYS A 27 -12.13 -17.12 10.04
C LYS A 27 -13.13 -16.42 9.10
N LEU A 28 -13.06 -16.69 7.81
CA LEU A 28 -13.91 -16.04 6.81
C LEU A 28 -15.26 -16.75 6.70
N HIS A 29 -16.32 -15.95 6.72
CA HIS A 29 -17.70 -16.44 6.51
C HIS A 29 -18.12 -16.23 5.05
N GLY A 30 -19.11 -17.03 4.58
CA GLY A 30 -19.68 -16.97 3.24
C GLY A 30 -18.96 -17.88 2.24
N GLU A 31 -19.56 -18.01 1.04
CA GLU A 31 -19.13 -18.96 -0.01
C GLU A 31 -18.57 -18.28 -1.27
N GLY A 32 -18.60 -16.95 -1.34
CA GLY A 32 -18.14 -16.18 -2.50
C GLY A 32 -16.60 -16.08 -2.59
N PRO A 33 -16.10 -15.51 -3.69
CA PRO A 33 -14.68 -15.22 -3.82
C PRO A 33 -14.21 -14.22 -2.77
N VAL A 34 -12.94 -14.27 -2.45
CA VAL A 34 -12.32 -13.41 -1.42
C VAL A 34 -11.49 -12.32 -2.07
N ILE A 35 -11.65 -11.11 -1.58
CA ILE A 35 -10.81 -9.97 -1.98
C ILE A 35 -9.63 -9.93 -1.02
N ILE A 36 -8.43 -9.92 -1.57
CA ILE A 36 -7.17 -9.82 -0.84
C ILE A 36 -6.49 -8.50 -1.21
N LEU A 37 -6.11 -7.74 -0.20
CA LEU A 37 -5.46 -6.44 -0.35
C LEU A 37 -4.16 -6.44 0.44
N ASN A 38 -3.05 -6.05 -0.19
CA ASN A 38 -1.83 -5.77 0.52
C ASN A 38 -2.01 -4.48 1.34
N GLY A 39 -1.62 -4.50 2.61
CA GLY A 39 -1.90 -3.43 3.56
C GLY A 39 -0.98 -2.21 3.45
N ASP A 40 0.09 -2.30 2.67
CA ASP A 40 1.12 -1.28 2.45
C ASP A 40 0.97 -0.54 1.12
N LEU A 41 -0.18 -0.67 0.46
CA LEU A 41 -0.45 -0.06 -0.84
C LEU A 41 -1.47 1.08 -0.75
N ILE A 42 -1.22 2.14 -1.50
CA ILE A 42 -2.17 3.21 -1.76
C ILE A 42 -2.52 3.18 -3.25
N SER A 43 -3.78 2.88 -3.57
CA SER A 43 -4.19 2.80 -4.97
C SER A 43 -5.61 3.28 -5.20
N SER A 44 -5.91 3.59 -6.46
CA SER A 44 -7.23 3.95 -6.97
C SER A 44 -7.97 2.78 -7.62
N VAL A 45 -7.57 1.53 -7.31
CA VAL A 45 -8.22 0.34 -7.87
C VAL A 45 -9.73 0.35 -7.59
N ASP A 46 -10.53 0.13 -8.62
CA ASP A 46 -11.97 -0.09 -8.48
C ASP A 46 -12.25 -1.58 -8.21
N VAL A 47 -12.41 -1.90 -6.94
CA VAL A 47 -12.67 -3.27 -6.47
C VAL A 47 -13.97 -3.84 -7.06
N LYS A 48 -14.99 -2.98 -7.34
CA LYS A 48 -16.24 -3.44 -7.96
C LYS A 48 -16.02 -3.85 -9.41
N ALA A 49 -15.26 -3.03 -10.16
CA ALA A 49 -14.89 -3.37 -11.54
C ALA A 49 -14.04 -4.64 -11.57
N LEU A 50 -13.11 -4.81 -10.64
CA LEU A 50 -12.30 -6.02 -10.51
C LEU A 50 -13.17 -7.26 -10.25
N LEU A 51 -14.16 -7.17 -9.35
CA LEU A 51 -15.10 -8.25 -9.04
C LEU A 51 -15.98 -8.60 -10.24
N GLN A 52 -16.45 -7.58 -10.98
CA GLN A 52 -17.22 -7.79 -12.21
C GLN A 52 -16.40 -8.51 -13.27
N HIS A 53 -15.13 -8.11 -13.43
CA HIS A 53 -14.20 -8.75 -14.36
C HIS A 53 -13.93 -10.20 -13.97
N HIS A 54 -13.67 -10.48 -12.69
CA HIS A 54 -13.53 -11.84 -12.16
C HIS A 54 -14.73 -12.71 -12.50
N SER A 55 -15.94 -12.21 -12.21
CA SER A 55 -17.18 -12.95 -12.49
C SER A 55 -17.42 -13.19 -13.99
N SER A 56 -17.06 -12.21 -14.84
CA SER A 56 -17.29 -12.31 -16.29
C SER A 56 -16.31 -13.23 -17.01
N THR A 57 -15.11 -13.36 -16.53
CA THR A 57 -14.07 -14.24 -17.10
C THR A 57 -14.17 -15.67 -16.60
N GLY A 58 -14.82 -15.90 -15.47
CA GLY A 58 -14.84 -17.20 -14.80
C GLY A 58 -13.47 -17.66 -14.30
N ALA A 59 -12.56 -16.70 -14.10
CA ALA A 59 -11.22 -16.99 -13.62
C ALA A 59 -11.22 -17.46 -12.16
N SER A 60 -10.25 -18.29 -11.79
CA SER A 60 -10.03 -18.71 -10.40
C SER A 60 -9.30 -17.65 -9.58
N ALA A 61 -8.51 -16.81 -10.23
CA ALA A 61 -7.88 -15.62 -9.62
C ALA A 61 -7.92 -14.45 -10.60
N THR A 62 -8.10 -13.25 -10.07
CA THR A 62 -8.06 -11.99 -10.85
C THR A 62 -7.22 -10.96 -10.13
N LEU A 63 -6.21 -10.43 -10.80
CA LEU A 63 -5.30 -9.43 -10.26
C LEU A 63 -5.65 -8.03 -10.78
N SER A 64 -5.54 -7.03 -9.92
CA SER A 64 -5.42 -5.64 -10.36
C SER A 64 -4.03 -5.42 -10.94
N LEU A 65 -3.93 -4.74 -12.09
CA LEU A 65 -2.67 -4.53 -12.77
C LEU A 65 -2.37 -3.04 -12.92
N TRP A 66 -1.11 -2.69 -12.72
CA TRP A 66 -0.60 -1.34 -12.90
C TRP A 66 0.58 -1.35 -13.86
N GLU A 67 0.73 -0.30 -14.67
CA GLU A 67 1.85 -0.15 -15.60
C GLU A 67 2.96 0.68 -14.94
N VAL A 68 4.20 0.18 -14.98
CA VAL A 68 5.39 0.83 -14.42
C VAL A 68 6.53 0.85 -15.43
N ASP A 69 7.48 1.77 -15.24
CA ASP A 69 8.69 1.84 -16.08
C ASP A 69 9.71 0.74 -15.74
N ASP A 70 9.86 0.40 -14.47
CA ASP A 70 10.75 -0.68 -13.99
C ASP A 70 9.95 -1.74 -13.24
N PRO A 71 9.52 -2.84 -13.89
CA PRO A 71 8.72 -3.90 -13.28
C PRO A 71 9.55 -4.92 -12.49
N SER A 72 10.89 -4.86 -12.51
CA SER A 72 11.78 -5.88 -11.94
C SER A 72 11.57 -6.16 -10.44
N ARG A 73 10.97 -5.23 -9.72
CA ARG A 73 10.72 -5.34 -8.27
C ARG A 73 9.39 -5.98 -7.90
N PHE A 74 8.56 -6.32 -8.88
CA PHE A 74 7.18 -6.74 -8.72
C PHE A 74 6.89 -8.08 -9.39
N GLY A 75 5.69 -8.61 -9.17
CA GLY A 75 5.15 -9.70 -9.97
C GLY A 75 4.71 -9.18 -11.35
N VAL A 76 5.39 -9.61 -12.40
CA VAL A 76 5.15 -9.17 -13.79
C VAL A 76 4.10 -10.06 -14.45
N CYS A 77 3.15 -9.44 -15.16
CA CYS A 77 2.03 -10.12 -15.80
C CYS A 77 2.03 -9.89 -17.31
N GLU A 78 1.85 -10.95 -18.09
CA GLU A 78 1.56 -10.86 -19.54
C GLU A 78 0.07 -11.09 -19.76
N LEU A 79 -0.61 -10.06 -20.31
CA LEU A 79 -2.06 -10.06 -20.52
C LEU A 79 -2.39 -10.27 -21.98
N ASP A 80 -3.34 -11.17 -22.25
CA ASP A 80 -3.87 -11.34 -23.61
C ASP A 80 -5.05 -10.38 -23.90
N GLN A 81 -5.56 -10.43 -25.14
CA GLN A 81 -6.65 -9.57 -25.60
C GLN A 81 -8.00 -9.85 -24.89
N ALA A 82 -8.15 -11.04 -24.30
CA ALA A 82 -9.34 -11.41 -23.53
C ALA A 82 -9.26 -11.01 -22.04
N GLY A 83 -8.14 -10.39 -21.63
CA GLY A 83 -7.92 -10.03 -20.23
C GLY A 83 -7.44 -11.19 -19.36
N MET A 84 -6.92 -12.27 -19.98
CA MET A 84 -6.35 -13.39 -19.25
C MET A 84 -4.84 -13.25 -19.12
N ILE A 85 -4.30 -13.53 -17.93
CA ILE A 85 -2.86 -13.55 -17.67
C ILE A 85 -2.30 -14.86 -18.19
N ARG A 86 -1.41 -14.77 -19.19
CA ARG A 86 -0.75 -15.92 -19.83
C ARG A 86 0.55 -16.31 -19.18
N ARG A 87 1.17 -15.35 -18.51
CA ARG A 87 2.43 -15.55 -17.80
C ARG A 87 2.48 -14.65 -16.59
N PHE A 88 2.92 -15.21 -15.47
CA PHE A 88 3.21 -14.50 -14.23
C PHE A 88 4.61 -14.84 -13.76
N GLN A 89 5.40 -13.84 -13.37
CA GLN A 89 6.73 -14.03 -12.81
C GLN A 89 7.01 -13.03 -11.70
N GLU A 90 7.25 -13.53 -10.50
CA GLU A 90 7.61 -12.71 -9.35
C GLU A 90 9.07 -12.26 -9.43
N LYS A 91 9.29 -10.95 -9.41
CA LYS A 91 10.60 -10.29 -9.35
C LYS A 91 11.60 -10.91 -10.33
N PRO A 92 11.37 -10.78 -11.65
CA PRO A 92 12.28 -11.27 -12.67
C PRO A 92 13.66 -10.63 -12.55
N GLU A 93 14.68 -11.27 -13.09
CA GLU A 93 16.00 -10.65 -13.23
C GLU A 93 15.89 -9.43 -14.14
N ARG A 94 16.52 -8.32 -13.74
CA ARG A 94 16.47 -7.06 -14.47
C ARG A 94 16.92 -7.23 -15.91
N GLY A 95 16.08 -6.78 -16.87
CA GLY A 95 16.29 -6.93 -18.31
C GLY A 95 15.73 -8.23 -18.89
N THR A 96 15.04 -9.05 -18.09
CA THR A 96 14.33 -10.25 -18.55
C THR A 96 12.80 -10.11 -18.45
N GLU A 97 12.33 -8.93 -18.09
CA GLU A 97 10.93 -8.61 -17.96
C GLU A 97 10.25 -8.67 -19.34
N PHE A 98 9.11 -9.31 -19.40
CA PHE A 98 8.34 -9.53 -20.63
C PHE A 98 7.13 -8.57 -20.76
N SER A 99 6.89 -7.74 -19.77
CA SER A 99 5.79 -6.77 -19.73
C SER A 99 6.09 -5.68 -18.71
N ASN A 100 5.44 -4.52 -18.85
CA ASN A 100 5.44 -3.44 -17.86
C ASN A 100 4.22 -3.49 -16.92
N LEU A 101 3.32 -4.47 -17.10
CA LEU A 101 2.18 -4.67 -16.21
C LEU A 101 2.59 -5.48 -14.99
N ILE A 102 2.32 -4.93 -13.81
CA ILE A 102 2.64 -5.57 -12.53
C ILE A 102 1.38 -5.92 -11.74
N ASN A 103 1.47 -6.90 -10.87
CA ASN A 103 0.50 -7.15 -9.81
C ASN A 103 0.47 -5.96 -8.85
N ALA A 104 -0.66 -5.26 -8.78
CA ALA A 104 -0.85 -4.08 -7.95
C ALA A 104 -1.47 -4.40 -6.57
N GLY A 105 -1.32 -5.63 -6.09
CA GLY A 105 -1.60 -6.06 -4.72
C GLY A 105 -3.07 -6.04 -4.28
N CYS A 106 -4.01 -5.91 -5.22
CA CYS A 106 -5.41 -6.22 -5.00
C CYS A 106 -5.79 -7.41 -5.87
N SER A 107 -6.23 -8.50 -5.26
CA SER A 107 -6.63 -9.71 -5.97
C SER A 107 -7.99 -10.22 -5.50
N ILE A 108 -8.69 -10.91 -6.41
CA ILE A 108 -9.91 -11.66 -6.10
C ILE A 108 -9.62 -13.11 -6.40
N ILE A 109 -9.83 -13.98 -5.42
CA ILE A 109 -9.52 -15.40 -5.53
C ILE A 109 -10.75 -16.22 -5.17
N SER A 110 -11.07 -17.20 -6.01
CA SER A 110 -12.17 -18.13 -5.80
C SER A 110 -11.96 -18.95 -4.52
N ARG A 111 -13.03 -19.29 -3.85
CA ARG A 111 -13.02 -20.00 -2.57
C ARG A 111 -12.33 -21.36 -2.66
N ASP A 112 -12.59 -22.12 -3.73
CA ASP A 112 -12.00 -23.43 -3.99
C ASP A 112 -10.47 -23.38 -4.09
N VAL A 113 -9.91 -22.35 -4.71
CA VAL A 113 -8.45 -22.12 -4.73
C VAL A 113 -7.92 -21.88 -3.31
N LEU A 114 -8.60 -21.03 -2.55
CA LEU A 114 -8.18 -20.70 -1.19
C LEU A 114 -8.24 -21.92 -0.25
N GLU A 115 -9.26 -22.74 -0.37
CA GLU A 115 -9.42 -23.97 0.42
C GLU A 115 -8.41 -25.06 0.05
N SER A 116 -7.81 -24.97 -1.15
CA SER A 116 -6.76 -25.88 -1.62
C SER A 116 -5.35 -25.44 -1.21
N LEU A 117 -5.18 -24.27 -0.61
CA LEU A 117 -3.87 -23.75 -0.22
C LEU A 117 -3.21 -24.64 0.85
N PRO A 118 -1.88 -24.84 0.76
CA PRO A 118 -1.15 -25.58 1.77
C PRO A 118 -1.12 -24.82 3.10
N SER A 119 -0.86 -25.51 4.18
CA SER A 119 -0.54 -24.91 5.46
C SER A 119 0.94 -24.57 5.57
N GLY A 120 1.27 -23.55 6.39
CA GLY A 120 2.65 -23.17 6.68
C GLY A 120 3.11 -21.96 5.87
N LYS A 121 4.42 -21.82 5.75
CA LYS A 121 5.05 -20.64 5.12
C LYS A 121 5.23 -20.83 3.63
N PHE A 122 4.57 -19.98 2.83
CA PHE A 122 4.72 -19.93 1.37
C PHE A 122 4.28 -18.56 0.81
N SER A 123 4.57 -18.32 -0.48
CA SER A 123 4.21 -17.07 -1.20
C SER A 123 3.13 -17.33 -2.24
N MET A 124 2.10 -16.49 -2.27
CA MET A 124 1.11 -16.49 -3.36
C MET A 124 1.76 -16.24 -4.72
N GLU A 125 2.69 -15.29 -4.77
CA GLU A 125 3.32 -14.80 -6.00
C GLU A 125 4.30 -15.83 -6.59
N ARG A 126 4.95 -16.62 -5.75
CA ARG A 126 5.97 -17.57 -6.21
C ARG A 126 5.42 -18.97 -6.43
N GLU A 127 4.42 -19.37 -5.66
CA GLU A 127 4.00 -20.78 -5.59
C GLU A 127 2.58 -20.99 -6.11
N VAL A 128 1.70 -19.97 -6.04
CA VAL A 128 0.29 -20.12 -6.41
C VAL A 128 -0.03 -19.44 -7.74
N PHE A 129 0.27 -18.15 -7.87
CA PHE A 129 -0.08 -17.39 -9.07
C PHE A 129 0.51 -17.93 -10.37
N PRO A 130 1.77 -18.39 -10.43
CA PRO A 130 2.31 -18.98 -11.65
C PRO A 130 1.49 -20.18 -12.15
N SER A 131 1.11 -21.09 -11.26
CA SER A 131 0.35 -22.30 -11.63
C SER A 131 -1.07 -21.95 -12.10
N ILE A 132 -1.73 -20.95 -11.51
CA ILE A 132 -3.04 -20.48 -11.96
C ILE A 132 -2.94 -19.82 -13.35
N ALA A 133 -1.89 -19.03 -13.60
CA ALA A 133 -1.64 -18.43 -14.90
C ALA A 133 -1.40 -19.49 -15.97
N GLU A 134 -0.54 -20.49 -15.69
CA GLU A 134 -0.26 -21.62 -16.59
C GLU A 134 -1.51 -22.45 -16.91
N SER A 135 -2.43 -22.60 -15.96
CA SER A 135 -3.72 -23.27 -16.18
C SER A 135 -4.69 -22.49 -17.06
N GLY A 136 -4.39 -21.20 -17.36
CA GLY A 136 -5.27 -20.31 -18.09
C GLY A 136 -6.46 -19.79 -17.27
N MET A 137 -6.45 -19.96 -15.95
CA MET A 137 -7.53 -19.56 -15.04
C MET A 137 -7.22 -18.28 -14.25
N MET A 138 -6.24 -17.48 -14.71
CA MET A 138 -5.91 -16.21 -14.10
C MET A 138 -6.31 -15.05 -15.03
N ALA A 139 -7.06 -14.08 -14.50
CA ALA A 139 -7.41 -12.85 -15.20
C ALA A 139 -6.66 -11.65 -14.63
N GLY A 140 -6.57 -10.58 -15.39
CA GLY A 140 -5.98 -9.32 -14.97
C GLY A 140 -6.79 -8.13 -15.45
N LEU A 141 -6.91 -7.11 -14.61
CA LEU A 141 -7.60 -5.86 -14.96
C LEU A 141 -6.66 -4.67 -14.72
N PRO A 142 -6.10 -4.07 -15.79
CA PRO A 142 -5.38 -2.82 -15.67
C PRO A 142 -6.28 -1.68 -15.22
N PHE A 143 -5.78 -0.83 -14.32
CA PHE A 143 -6.49 0.37 -13.88
C PHE A 143 -5.65 1.63 -14.11
N LYS A 144 -6.28 2.80 -13.96
CA LYS A 144 -5.65 4.11 -14.08
C LYS A 144 -5.91 4.93 -12.82
N GLY A 145 -5.13 5.99 -12.64
CA GLY A 145 -5.23 6.88 -11.48
C GLY A 145 -3.91 6.94 -10.73
N TYR A 146 -3.81 6.31 -9.57
CA TYR A 146 -2.59 6.26 -8.78
C TYR A 146 -2.36 4.87 -8.16
N PHE A 147 -1.09 4.56 -7.98
CA PHE A 147 -0.59 3.37 -7.30
C PHE A 147 0.76 3.70 -6.65
N VAL A 148 0.88 3.47 -5.36
CA VAL A 148 2.13 3.61 -4.61
C VAL A 148 2.29 2.43 -3.65
N ASP A 149 3.43 1.77 -3.74
CA ASP A 149 3.91 0.78 -2.76
C ASP A 149 4.70 1.54 -1.68
N ALA A 150 4.12 1.69 -0.49
CA ALA A 150 4.68 2.46 0.61
C ALA A 150 5.75 1.70 1.42
N GLY A 151 6.40 0.71 0.83
CA GLY A 151 7.39 -0.17 1.47
C GLY A 151 8.76 0.47 1.73
N THR A 152 9.00 1.70 1.30
CA THR A 152 10.23 2.45 1.59
C THR A 152 9.91 3.84 2.16
N PRO A 153 10.86 4.50 2.86
CA PRO A 153 10.64 5.85 3.40
C PRO A 153 10.22 6.87 2.33
N ASP A 154 10.88 6.86 1.19
CA ASP A 154 10.57 7.78 0.09
C ASP A 154 9.16 7.52 -0.47
N SER A 155 8.81 6.24 -0.71
CA SER A 155 7.49 5.88 -1.18
C SER A 155 6.40 6.09 -0.11
N PHE A 156 6.73 6.04 1.18
CA PHE A 156 5.80 6.39 2.25
C PHE A 156 5.46 7.89 2.25
N ILE A 157 6.45 8.75 1.99
CA ILE A 157 6.23 10.20 1.80
C ILE A 157 5.38 10.42 0.54
N GLU A 158 5.73 9.78 -0.58
CA GLU A 158 4.96 9.84 -1.83
C GLU A 158 3.51 9.42 -1.62
N ALA A 159 3.28 8.28 -0.95
CA ALA A 159 1.94 7.78 -0.62
C ALA A 159 1.13 8.80 0.18
N SER A 160 1.78 9.50 1.12
CA SER A 160 1.15 10.56 1.91
C SER A 160 0.74 11.75 1.03
N MET A 161 1.57 12.15 0.08
CA MET A 161 1.24 13.23 -0.88
C MET A 161 0.10 12.81 -1.81
N VAL A 162 0.14 11.59 -2.34
CA VAL A 162 -0.97 11.03 -3.15
C VAL A 162 -2.29 11.01 -2.37
N CYS A 163 -2.26 10.71 -1.07
CA CYS A 163 -3.44 10.78 -0.21
C CYS A 163 -3.97 12.21 -0.06
N ILE A 164 -3.09 13.21 0.04
CA ILE A 164 -3.47 14.64 0.11
C ILE A 164 -4.13 15.07 -1.20
N ASP A 165 -3.47 14.83 -2.33
CA ASP A 165 -3.93 15.24 -3.66
C ASP A 165 -5.28 14.62 -4.04
N ASN A 166 -5.55 13.41 -3.55
CA ASN A 166 -6.78 12.67 -3.81
C ASN A 166 -7.80 12.73 -2.66
N ASN A 167 -7.62 13.61 -1.68
CA ASN A 167 -8.53 13.82 -0.53
C ASN A 167 -8.86 12.51 0.20
N ARG A 168 -7.86 11.66 0.47
CA ARG A 168 -8.06 10.35 1.12
C ARG A 168 -8.10 10.43 2.64
N PHE A 169 -7.73 11.53 3.23
CA PHE A 169 -7.87 11.74 4.67
C PHE A 169 -9.31 12.03 5.07
N THR A 170 -9.79 11.40 6.13
CA THR A 170 -11.17 11.52 6.62
C THR A 170 -11.35 12.59 7.70
N THR A 171 -10.26 13.10 8.26
CA THR A 171 -10.24 14.12 9.33
C THR A 171 -9.17 15.16 9.03
N GLY A 172 -9.17 16.27 9.75
CA GLY A 172 -8.21 17.35 9.49
C GLY A 172 -8.62 18.23 8.31
N LYS A 173 -7.66 18.97 7.77
CA LYS A 173 -7.87 19.88 6.62
C LYS A 173 -6.64 19.91 5.72
N THR A 174 -6.85 20.09 4.44
CA THR A 174 -5.77 20.38 3.48
C THR A 174 -5.68 21.88 3.22
N VAL A 175 -4.48 22.43 3.33
CA VAL A 175 -4.18 23.85 3.06
C VAL A 175 -2.90 23.90 2.21
N ASP A 176 -2.97 24.49 1.04
CA ASP A 176 -1.84 24.69 0.11
C ASP A 176 -0.99 23.41 -0.09
N GLY A 177 -1.64 22.27 -0.38
CA GLY A 177 -0.96 20.98 -0.61
C GLY A 177 -0.38 20.32 0.65
N THR A 178 -0.69 20.83 1.85
CA THR A 178 -0.32 20.23 3.13
C THR A 178 -1.58 19.76 3.87
N TRP A 179 -1.59 18.50 4.31
CA TRP A 179 -2.63 18.02 5.21
C TRP A 179 -2.26 18.27 6.68
N ILE A 180 -3.22 18.85 7.42
CA ILE A 180 -3.05 19.22 8.82
C ILE A 180 -4.12 18.50 9.65
N GLY A 181 -3.69 17.59 10.49
CA GLY A 181 -4.52 16.84 11.45
C GLY A 181 -5.15 17.75 12.51
N THR A 182 -6.21 17.26 13.14
CA THR A 182 -6.91 17.99 14.20
C THR A 182 -6.00 18.29 15.38
N ASP A 183 -6.25 19.41 16.05
CA ASP A 183 -5.55 19.86 17.26
C ASP A 183 -4.03 20.08 17.08
N SER A 184 -3.57 20.20 15.83
CA SER A 184 -2.18 20.53 15.53
C SER A 184 -1.95 22.04 15.59
N VAL A 185 -0.77 22.44 16.06
CA VAL A 185 -0.33 23.84 16.15
C VAL A 185 0.79 24.08 15.15
N ILE A 186 0.55 24.96 14.17
CA ILE A 186 1.54 25.30 13.13
C ILE A 186 1.85 26.78 13.24
N GLU A 187 3.04 27.10 13.75
CA GLU A 187 3.58 28.46 13.86
C GLU A 187 4.73 28.72 12.86
N GLY A 188 5.30 27.64 12.30
CA GLY A 188 6.33 27.65 11.27
C GLY A 188 5.76 27.57 9.86
N SER A 189 6.64 27.39 8.88
CA SER A 189 6.32 27.18 7.47
C SER A 189 6.26 25.68 7.16
N VAL A 190 5.20 25.23 6.46
CA VAL A 190 5.01 23.84 6.02
C VAL A 190 4.61 23.83 4.56
N GLU A 191 5.28 23.02 3.74
CA GLU A 191 5.04 22.90 2.31
C GLU A 191 5.04 21.42 1.92
N SER A 192 3.98 20.96 1.24
CA SER A 192 3.84 19.56 0.81
C SER A 192 4.11 18.58 1.96
N CYS A 193 3.43 18.74 3.08
CA CYS A 193 3.62 17.93 4.28
C CYS A 193 2.32 17.23 4.70
N SER A 194 2.48 16.09 5.35
CA SER A 194 1.41 15.44 6.10
C SER A 194 1.67 15.61 7.60
N ILE A 195 0.82 16.38 8.28
CA ILE A 195 0.98 16.72 9.71
C ILE A 195 -0.09 15.99 10.53
N GLY A 196 0.34 15.05 11.37
CA GLY A 196 -0.53 14.25 12.24
C GLY A 196 -1.24 15.04 13.33
N ARG A 197 -2.26 14.44 13.95
CA ARG A 197 -3.00 15.06 15.06
C ARG A 197 -2.08 15.48 16.20
N ASN A 198 -2.45 16.54 16.93
CA ASN A 198 -1.71 17.03 18.10
C ASN A 198 -0.23 17.34 17.83
N ALA A 199 0.21 17.39 16.57
CA ALA A 199 1.57 17.75 16.24
C ALA A 199 1.83 19.24 16.43
N VAL A 200 3.05 19.61 16.78
CA VAL A 200 3.46 21.01 16.98
C VAL A 200 4.63 21.34 16.08
N VAL A 201 4.46 22.35 15.24
CA VAL A 201 5.55 22.96 14.45
C VAL A 201 5.78 24.37 14.98
N SER A 202 6.90 24.56 15.69
CA SER A 202 7.22 25.81 16.39
C SER A 202 7.60 26.93 15.43
N LYS A 203 7.69 28.15 15.96
CA LYS A 203 8.07 29.37 15.21
C LYS A 203 9.37 29.18 14.45
N HIS A 204 9.46 29.81 13.29
CA HIS A 204 10.66 29.80 12.44
C HIS A 204 11.09 28.41 11.95
N ALA A 205 10.38 27.32 12.31
CA ALA A 205 10.62 26.02 11.70
C ALA A 205 10.17 26.03 10.23
N SER A 206 10.90 25.28 9.38
CA SER A 206 10.59 25.13 7.95
C SER A 206 10.59 23.65 7.58
N LEU A 207 9.46 23.15 7.11
CA LEU A 207 9.26 21.76 6.73
C LEU A 207 8.88 21.69 5.26
N ARG A 208 9.54 20.81 4.50
CA ARG A 208 9.19 20.53 3.09
C ARG A 208 9.18 19.03 2.84
N ASN A 209 8.11 18.56 2.19
CA ASN A 209 7.94 17.16 1.80
C ASN A 209 8.18 16.19 2.98
N CYS A 210 7.57 16.48 4.12
CA CYS A 210 7.74 15.72 5.36
C CYS A 210 6.44 15.04 5.81
N VAL A 211 6.59 13.89 6.47
CA VAL A 211 5.51 13.25 7.21
C VAL A 211 5.79 13.37 8.70
N ILE A 212 4.93 14.08 9.39
CA ILE A 212 5.00 14.30 10.85
C ILE A 212 3.86 13.52 11.48
N LEU A 213 4.18 12.49 12.25
CA LEU A 213 3.16 11.65 12.86
C LEU A 213 2.55 12.30 14.11
N GLU A 214 1.51 11.66 14.65
CA GLU A 214 0.71 12.17 15.75
C GLU A 214 1.56 12.59 16.96
N GLY A 215 1.28 13.75 17.52
CA GLY A 215 1.91 14.25 18.75
C GLY A 215 3.38 14.63 18.63
N ALA A 216 3.99 14.53 17.45
CA ALA A 216 5.38 14.92 17.26
C ALA A 216 5.58 16.43 17.45
N LYS A 217 6.74 16.84 17.96
CA LYS A 217 7.06 18.24 18.26
C LYS A 217 8.31 18.67 17.52
N ILE A 218 8.18 19.67 16.68
CA ILE A 218 9.28 20.27 15.91
C ILE A 218 9.71 21.57 16.60
N GLY A 219 10.96 21.60 17.02
CA GLY A 219 11.55 22.74 17.74
C GLY A 219 11.69 23.98 16.89
N GLU A 220 11.81 25.12 17.57
CA GLU A 220 11.95 26.45 16.93
C GLU A 220 13.15 26.50 15.98
N GLY A 221 12.97 27.07 14.79
CA GLY A 221 14.04 27.24 13.79
C GLY A 221 14.53 25.92 13.15
N ALA A 222 13.90 24.77 13.39
CA ALA A 222 14.27 23.53 12.74
C ALA A 222 13.98 23.59 11.23
N ASN A 223 14.86 22.98 10.42
CA ASN A 223 14.71 22.91 8.96
C ASN A 223 14.74 21.44 8.52
N LEU A 224 13.61 20.92 8.09
CA LEU A 224 13.44 19.51 7.74
C LEU A 224 13.00 19.37 6.28
N GLN A 225 13.64 18.46 5.55
CA GLN A 225 13.27 18.15 4.17
C GLN A 225 13.28 16.63 3.95
N ASN A 226 12.22 16.11 3.29
CA ASN A 226 12.06 14.68 3.00
C ASN A 226 12.20 13.80 4.25
N CYS A 227 11.68 14.24 5.40
CA CYS A 227 11.82 13.54 6.67
C CYS A 227 10.51 12.88 7.11
N ILE A 228 10.63 11.78 7.84
CA ILE A 228 9.53 11.14 8.55
C ILE A 228 9.81 11.26 10.05
N ILE A 229 8.93 11.95 10.77
CA ILE A 229 9.04 12.13 12.22
C ILE A 229 7.97 11.30 12.91
N GLY A 230 8.39 10.32 13.67
CA GLY A 230 7.57 9.32 14.33
C GLY A 230 6.64 9.90 15.40
N GLU A 231 5.68 9.10 15.81
CA GLU A 231 4.67 9.46 16.80
C GLU A 231 5.33 9.93 18.12
N GLY A 232 4.93 11.10 18.58
CA GLY A 232 5.44 11.71 19.81
C GLY A 232 6.93 12.03 19.83
N ALA A 233 7.65 11.91 18.72
CA ALA A 233 9.06 12.27 18.64
C ALA A 233 9.27 13.78 18.80
N MET A 234 10.44 14.16 19.31
CA MET A 234 10.79 15.55 19.57
C MET A 234 12.06 15.93 18.79
N ILE A 235 11.95 16.93 17.94
CA ILE A 235 13.09 17.52 17.21
C ILE A 235 13.57 18.76 17.94
N PRO A 236 14.86 18.83 18.34
CA PRO A 236 15.41 19.98 19.04
C PRO A 236 15.36 21.28 18.19
N PRO A 237 15.41 22.46 18.82
CA PRO A 237 15.51 23.72 18.10
C PRO A 237 16.74 23.81 17.18
N ASN A 238 16.58 24.52 16.07
CA ASN A 238 17.65 24.78 15.08
C ASN A 238 18.25 23.50 14.44
N THR A 239 17.57 22.37 14.53
CA THR A 239 17.99 21.11 13.87
C THR A 239 17.83 21.24 12.36
N VAL A 240 18.82 20.77 11.58
CA VAL A 240 18.75 20.67 10.12
C VAL A 240 18.86 19.21 9.72
N MET A 241 17.88 18.70 8.96
CA MET A 241 17.80 17.30 8.56
C MET A 241 17.25 17.14 7.14
N VAL A 242 17.79 16.18 6.39
CA VAL A 242 17.32 15.83 5.04
C VAL A 242 17.30 14.31 4.90
N GLY A 243 16.14 13.76 4.53
CA GLY A 243 15.98 12.32 4.25
C GLY A 243 16.03 11.43 5.50
N GLU A 244 15.81 12.00 6.69
CA GLU A 244 15.94 11.26 7.96
C GLU A 244 14.60 10.73 8.46
N ILE A 245 14.70 9.59 9.16
CA ILE A 245 13.58 8.99 9.89
C ILE A 245 13.89 9.02 11.37
N ILE A 246 13.05 9.71 12.12
CA ILE A 246 13.20 9.80 13.58
C ILE A 246 12.02 9.10 14.24
N SER A 247 12.31 8.04 14.98
CA SER A 247 11.36 7.43 15.89
C SER A 247 11.45 8.10 17.29
N LYS A 248 10.41 7.92 18.10
CA LYS A 248 10.47 8.31 19.51
C LYS A 248 11.61 7.55 20.18
N SER A 249 12.55 8.24 20.80
CA SER A 249 13.49 7.62 21.74
C SER A 249 12.70 7.08 22.94
N GLU A 250 12.92 5.82 23.27
CA GLU A 250 12.37 5.19 24.47
C GLU A 250 12.86 5.90 25.75
#